data_f161544b9d23883e67d39ca27c00110a
#
_entry.id   f161544b9d23883e67d39ca27c00110a
#
_cell.length_a   1.000
_cell.length_b   1.000
_cell.length_c   1.000
_cell.angle_alpha   90.00
_cell.angle_beta   90.00
_cell.angle_gamma   90.00
#
_symmetry.space_group_name_H-M   'P 1'
#
loop_
_entity.id
_entity.type
_entity.pdbx_description
1 polymer ?
#
loop_
_entity_poly.entity_id
_entity_poly.type
_entity_poly.pdbx_seq_one_letter_code
_entity_poly.pdbx_strand_id
1 'polypeptide(L)'
;MASGKEIKGKIGSIKNTQKITSAMEMVAASKMKKAQERMATGRPYAHNMLKVIGHIANGNLEYRHPYLEEREVKRVGYIVISTDRGLCGGLNSNEFKRVTQDVKEWREKGVEVDFAALGSKACAFFNRFGGKLLAAESGLGDKPSVSDVVGVVRVMLKAFDEGKLDKVFLVFNDFVNTMTQTPVVNQLLPLPKSEDDAYQHRWDYIYEPDPKEILESLMVRYVESQVYQGVVENAASEQAARMVAMKAATDNAGNLIDDLQLVYNKARQAAITQEISEIVSGAAAV
;
A
#
# COMPACT_ATOMS: atom_id res chain seq x y z
N MET A 1 -15.88 -42.31 0.79
CA MET A 1 -15.56 -41.49 1.99
C MET A 1 -14.06 -41.34 2.09
N ALA A 2 -13.55 -40.17 2.49
CA ALA A 2 -12.10 -39.95 2.63
C ALA A 2 -11.56 -40.92 3.69
N SER A 3 -10.45 -41.60 3.41
CA SER A 3 -9.81 -42.54 4.34
C SER A 3 -9.37 -41.79 5.59
N GLY A 4 -9.50 -42.43 6.79
CA GLY A 4 -9.02 -41.86 8.07
C GLY A 4 -7.55 -41.41 8.01
N LYS A 5 -6.71 -42.10 7.22
CA LYS A 5 -5.32 -41.71 6.95
C LYS A 5 -5.20 -40.37 6.19
N GLU A 6 -6.08 -40.15 5.21
CA GLU A 6 -6.12 -38.89 4.44
C GLU A 6 -6.53 -37.69 5.31
N ILE A 7 -7.57 -37.86 6.15
CA ILE A 7 -8.03 -36.81 7.06
C ILE A 7 -6.92 -36.48 8.07
N LYS A 8 -6.23 -37.46 8.63
CA LYS A 8 -5.08 -37.25 9.52
C LYS A 8 -3.94 -36.49 8.82
N GLY A 9 -3.68 -36.79 7.54
CA GLY A 9 -2.71 -36.03 6.72
C GLY A 9 -3.10 -34.57 6.56
N LYS A 10 -4.39 -34.29 6.24
CA LYS A 10 -4.92 -32.91 6.13
C LYS A 10 -4.77 -32.15 7.45
N ILE A 11 -5.12 -32.77 8.58
CA ILE A 11 -4.93 -32.15 9.92
C ILE A 11 -3.45 -31.76 10.13
N GLY A 12 -2.52 -32.63 9.78
CA GLY A 12 -1.08 -32.37 9.90
C GLY A 12 -0.63 -31.18 9.04
N SER A 13 -1.09 -31.12 7.80
CA SER A 13 -0.79 -30.00 6.89
C SER A 13 -1.34 -28.66 7.42
N ILE A 14 -2.60 -28.64 7.87
CA ILE A 14 -3.22 -27.41 8.41
C ILE A 14 -2.53 -26.96 9.71
N LYS A 15 -2.14 -27.88 10.58
CA LYS A 15 -1.33 -27.56 11.79
C LYS A 15 0.00 -26.89 11.43
N ASN A 16 0.66 -27.33 10.37
CA ASN A 16 1.89 -26.69 9.91
C ASN A 16 1.60 -25.28 9.35
N THR A 17 0.55 -25.12 8.54
CA THR A 17 0.11 -23.80 8.04
C THR A 17 -0.22 -22.86 9.20
N GLN A 18 -0.94 -23.32 10.22
CA GLN A 18 -1.26 -22.55 11.43
C GLN A 18 0.00 -22.02 12.14
N LYS A 19 1.03 -22.86 12.30
CA LYS A 19 2.30 -22.44 12.88
C LYS A 19 3.00 -21.37 12.03
N ILE A 20 2.96 -21.51 10.71
CA ILE A 20 3.56 -20.55 9.80
C ILE A 20 2.82 -19.20 9.87
N THR A 21 1.49 -19.20 9.82
CA THR A 21 0.70 -17.96 9.88
C THR A 21 0.86 -17.25 11.23
N SER A 22 0.91 -17.98 12.35
CA SER A 22 1.19 -17.42 13.67
C SER A 22 2.59 -16.80 13.76
N ALA A 23 3.61 -17.44 13.19
CA ALA A 23 4.95 -16.86 13.12
C ALA A 23 4.98 -15.61 12.24
N MET A 24 4.26 -15.59 11.10
CA MET A 24 4.16 -14.43 10.23
C MET A 24 3.43 -13.26 10.89
N GLU A 25 2.41 -13.52 11.71
CA GLU A 25 1.73 -12.51 12.52
C GLU A 25 2.72 -11.80 13.46
N MET A 26 3.53 -12.55 14.21
CA MET A 26 4.52 -11.99 15.13
C MET A 26 5.60 -11.18 14.41
N VAL A 27 6.09 -11.66 13.27
CA VAL A 27 7.06 -10.93 12.43
C VAL A 27 6.45 -9.64 11.89
N ALA A 28 5.20 -9.67 11.42
CA ALA A 28 4.51 -8.48 10.91
C ALA A 28 4.29 -7.45 12.03
N ALA A 29 3.92 -7.86 13.24
CA ALA A 29 3.79 -6.99 14.39
C ALA A 29 5.12 -6.26 14.74
N SER A 30 6.23 -6.99 14.72
CA SER A 30 7.56 -6.41 14.97
C SER A 30 7.97 -5.40 13.88
N LYS A 31 7.69 -5.72 12.60
CA LYS A 31 8.01 -4.84 11.48
C LYS A 31 7.12 -3.61 11.45
N MET A 32 5.84 -3.74 11.81
CA MET A 32 4.89 -2.64 11.93
C MET A 32 5.41 -1.58 12.91
N LYS A 33 5.85 -1.99 14.11
CA LYS A 33 6.39 -1.04 15.09
C LYS A 33 7.55 -0.22 14.53
N LYS A 34 8.50 -0.87 13.85
CA LYS A 34 9.63 -0.19 13.21
C LYS A 34 9.22 0.74 12.07
N ALA A 35 8.18 0.38 11.31
CA ALA A 35 7.65 1.24 10.25
C ALA A 35 6.95 2.48 10.83
N GLN A 36 6.19 2.33 11.92
CA GLN A 36 5.57 3.44 12.64
C GLN A 36 6.60 4.43 13.20
N GLU A 37 7.70 3.93 13.78
CA GLU A 37 8.79 4.78 14.27
C GLU A 37 9.40 5.63 13.15
N ARG A 38 9.59 5.06 11.96
CA ARG A 38 10.08 5.80 10.78
C ARG A 38 9.07 6.81 10.27
N MET A 39 7.80 6.44 10.19
CA MET A 39 6.70 7.32 9.78
C MET A 39 6.65 8.57 10.68
N ALA A 40 6.74 8.39 12.01
CA ALA A 40 6.73 9.49 12.96
C ALA A 40 7.93 10.43 12.78
N THR A 41 9.09 9.90 12.38
CA THR A 41 10.31 10.71 12.16
C THR A 41 10.23 11.57 10.90
N GLY A 42 9.51 11.11 9.85
CA GLY A 42 9.40 11.84 8.57
C GLY A 42 8.37 12.96 8.58
N ARG A 43 7.28 12.84 9.33
CA ARG A 43 6.15 13.80 9.34
C ARG A 43 6.54 15.26 9.63
N PRO A 44 7.40 15.58 10.61
CA PRO A 44 7.79 16.97 10.90
C PRO A 44 8.51 17.65 9.72
N TYR A 45 9.33 16.91 9.00
CA TYR A 45 10.07 17.44 7.85
C TYR A 45 9.13 17.84 6.71
N ALA A 46 8.23 16.96 6.32
CA ALA A 46 7.24 17.22 5.27
C ALA A 46 6.33 18.42 5.60
N HIS A 47 5.90 18.51 6.87
CA HIS A 47 5.07 19.62 7.34
C HIS A 47 5.82 20.96 7.33
N ASN A 48 7.06 21.00 7.79
CA ASN A 48 7.88 22.22 7.78
C ASN A 48 8.21 22.68 6.36
N MET A 49 8.47 21.73 5.44
CA MET A 49 8.65 22.08 4.04
C MET A 49 7.42 22.75 3.43
N LEU A 50 6.21 22.23 3.69
CA LEU A 50 4.97 22.86 3.24
C LEU A 50 4.83 24.28 3.75
N LYS A 51 5.18 24.53 5.01
CA LYS A 51 5.16 25.88 5.59
C LYS A 51 6.07 26.83 4.82
N VAL A 52 7.32 26.41 4.61
CA VAL A 52 8.33 27.23 3.89
C VAL A 52 7.85 27.51 2.46
N ILE A 53 7.36 26.50 1.75
CA ILE A 53 6.83 26.66 0.39
C ILE A 53 5.63 27.62 0.39
N GLY A 54 4.70 27.47 1.35
CA GLY A 54 3.55 28.36 1.49
C GLY A 54 3.96 29.82 1.73
N HIS A 55 4.95 30.06 2.59
CA HIS A 55 5.48 31.40 2.84
C HIS A 55 6.12 32.00 1.58
N ILE A 56 6.95 31.21 0.86
CA ILE A 56 7.62 31.67 -0.37
C ILE A 56 6.56 31.93 -1.46
N ALA A 57 5.58 31.03 -1.64
CA ALA A 57 4.53 31.18 -2.65
C ALA A 57 3.60 32.37 -2.41
N ASN A 58 3.38 32.77 -1.13
CA ASN A 58 2.58 33.92 -0.75
C ASN A 58 3.42 35.22 -0.65
N GLY A 59 4.73 35.12 -0.75
CA GLY A 59 5.63 36.26 -0.84
C GLY A 59 5.43 37.04 -2.14
N ASN A 60 5.88 38.31 -2.17
CA ASN A 60 5.84 39.16 -3.37
C ASN A 60 6.92 38.75 -4.40
N LEU A 61 6.93 37.49 -4.81
CA LEU A 61 7.83 37.05 -5.86
C LEU A 61 7.24 37.39 -7.24
N GLU A 62 8.03 38.06 -8.08
CA GLU A 62 7.70 38.27 -9.50
C GLU A 62 7.61 36.95 -10.28
N TYR A 63 8.15 35.85 -9.71
CA TYR A 63 8.18 34.49 -10.28
C TYR A 63 7.14 33.58 -9.65
N ARG A 64 6.26 33.04 -10.50
CA ARG A 64 5.34 31.95 -10.11
C ARG A 64 5.89 30.61 -10.60
N HIS A 65 6.12 29.69 -9.67
CA HIS A 65 6.61 28.35 -10.02
C HIS A 65 5.52 27.55 -10.74
N PRO A 66 5.84 26.82 -11.83
CA PRO A 66 4.86 26.01 -12.59
C PRO A 66 4.07 25.00 -11.74
N TYR A 67 4.65 24.52 -10.62
CA TYR A 67 3.98 23.59 -9.69
C TYR A 67 2.90 24.23 -8.83
N LEU A 68 2.71 25.54 -8.90
CA LEU A 68 1.65 26.31 -8.22
C LEU A 68 0.52 26.72 -9.17
N GLU A 69 0.72 26.57 -10.48
CA GLU A 69 -0.23 27.01 -11.51
C GLU A 69 -1.23 25.92 -11.85
N GLU A 70 -2.51 26.25 -11.77
CA GLU A 70 -3.58 25.41 -12.27
C GLU A 70 -3.67 25.51 -13.79
N ARG A 71 -3.69 24.36 -14.48
CA ARG A 71 -3.82 24.24 -15.93
C ARG A 71 -5.14 23.56 -16.29
N GLU A 72 -5.59 23.76 -17.53
CA GLU A 72 -6.68 22.96 -18.08
C GLU A 72 -6.27 21.49 -18.11
N VAL A 73 -7.06 20.62 -17.49
CA VAL A 73 -6.71 19.22 -17.29
C VAL A 73 -7.04 18.41 -18.54
N LYS A 74 -6.03 17.98 -19.26
CA LYS A 74 -6.13 17.08 -20.43
C LYS A 74 -5.54 15.70 -20.13
N ARG A 75 -4.54 15.64 -19.25
CA ARG A 75 -3.90 14.39 -18.84
C ARG A 75 -3.49 14.42 -17.38
N VAL A 76 -3.80 13.36 -16.67
CA VAL A 76 -3.45 13.20 -15.26
C VAL A 76 -2.48 12.03 -15.05
N GLY A 77 -1.56 12.18 -14.10
CA GLY A 77 -0.62 11.13 -13.69
C GLY A 77 -0.92 10.63 -12.29
N TYR A 78 -0.83 9.32 -12.08
CA TYR A 78 -0.95 8.70 -10.78
C TYR A 78 0.36 8.02 -10.39
N ILE A 79 0.92 8.38 -9.23
CA ILE A 79 1.98 7.62 -8.56
C ILE A 79 1.30 6.70 -7.57
N VAL A 80 1.27 5.39 -7.86
CA VAL A 80 0.58 4.40 -7.03
C VAL A 80 1.60 3.59 -6.25
N ILE A 81 1.47 3.60 -4.93
CA ILE A 81 2.38 2.91 -4.00
C ILE A 81 1.70 1.68 -3.43
N SER A 82 2.14 0.50 -3.85
CA SER A 82 1.63 -0.79 -3.40
C SER A 82 2.69 -1.61 -2.67
N THR A 83 2.31 -2.82 -2.29
CA THR A 83 3.24 -3.77 -1.69
C THR A 83 3.98 -4.60 -2.74
N ASP A 84 5.19 -5.08 -2.39
CA ASP A 84 5.90 -6.07 -3.19
C ASP A 84 5.35 -7.48 -2.98
N ARG A 85 4.90 -7.78 -1.76
CA ARG A 85 4.45 -9.11 -1.35
C ARG A 85 2.95 -9.13 -1.08
N GLY A 86 2.34 -10.30 -1.20
CA GLY A 86 0.94 -10.53 -0.83
C GLY A 86 0.76 -10.85 0.66
N LEU A 87 -0.36 -11.48 0.96
CA LEU A 87 -0.78 -11.90 2.31
C LEU A 87 -1.05 -10.73 3.27
N CYS A 88 -1.42 -9.57 2.72
CA CYS A 88 -1.84 -8.37 3.45
C CYS A 88 -3.35 -8.10 3.31
N GLY A 89 -4.15 -9.16 3.25
CA GLY A 89 -5.61 -9.05 3.11
C GLY A 89 -6.03 -8.33 1.83
N GLY A 90 -6.98 -7.42 1.95
CA GLY A 90 -7.54 -6.63 0.85
C GLY A 90 -6.81 -5.31 0.56
N LEU A 91 -5.66 -5.03 1.18
CA LEU A 91 -4.98 -3.74 1.12
C LEU A 91 -4.81 -3.23 -0.32
N ASN A 92 -4.07 -3.97 -1.16
CA ASN A 92 -3.83 -3.56 -2.55
C ASN A 92 -5.11 -3.57 -3.40
N SER A 93 -6.02 -4.51 -3.16
CA SER A 93 -7.28 -4.60 -3.92
C SER A 93 -8.17 -3.40 -3.67
N ASN A 94 -8.25 -2.92 -2.43
CA ASN A 94 -9.02 -1.75 -2.06
C ASN A 94 -8.41 -0.47 -2.65
N GLU A 95 -7.08 -0.35 -2.62
CA GLU A 95 -6.33 0.73 -3.23
C GLU A 95 -6.56 0.79 -4.74
N PHE A 96 -6.38 -0.33 -5.44
CA PHE A 96 -6.58 -0.38 -6.89
C PHE A 96 -8.03 -0.13 -7.29
N LYS A 97 -9.00 -0.58 -6.48
CA LYS A 97 -10.41 -0.25 -6.68
C LYS A 97 -10.65 1.24 -6.59
N ARG A 98 -10.05 1.93 -5.60
CA ARG A 98 -10.16 3.38 -5.45
C ARG A 98 -9.58 4.11 -6.66
N VAL A 99 -8.36 3.76 -7.08
CA VAL A 99 -7.72 4.35 -8.28
C VAL A 99 -8.56 4.10 -9.53
N THR A 100 -9.09 2.88 -9.69
CA THR A 100 -9.93 2.54 -10.85
C THR A 100 -11.19 3.39 -10.91
N GLN A 101 -11.81 3.70 -9.78
CA GLN A 101 -12.97 4.60 -9.72
C GLN A 101 -12.61 6.02 -10.15
N ASP A 102 -11.54 6.59 -9.61
CA ASP A 102 -11.05 7.92 -9.97
C ASP A 102 -10.69 8.01 -11.47
N VAL A 103 -10.00 6.98 -11.98
CA VAL A 103 -9.63 6.90 -13.41
C VAL A 103 -10.87 6.86 -14.31
N LYS A 104 -11.92 6.17 -13.90
CA LYS A 104 -13.18 6.13 -14.63
C LYS A 104 -13.79 7.53 -14.73
N GLU A 105 -13.84 8.28 -13.64
CA GLU A 105 -14.34 9.65 -13.61
C GLU A 105 -13.54 10.60 -14.53
N TRP A 106 -12.21 10.44 -14.59
CA TRP A 106 -11.38 11.22 -15.51
C TRP A 106 -11.63 10.86 -16.98
N ARG A 107 -11.74 9.57 -17.28
CA ARG A 107 -12.04 9.10 -18.65
C ARG A 107 -13.43 9.55 -19.14
N GLU A 108 -14.41 9.59 -18.27
CA GLU A 108 -15.75 10.12 -18.58
C GLU A 108 -15.71 11.62 -18.93
N LYS A 109 -14.73 12.35 -18.38
CA LYS A 109 -14.45 13.76 -18.72
C LYS A 109 -13.55 13.93 -19.95
N GLY A 110 -13.17 12.84 -20.61
CA GLY A 110 -12.27 12.88 -21.79
C GLY A 110 -10.79 13.11 -21.45
N VAL A 111 -10.38 12.93 -20.17
CA VAL A 111 -9.02 13.13 -19.71
C VAL A 111 -8.24 11.81 -19.79
N GLU A 112 -7.04 11.88 -20.36
CA GLU A 112 -6.12 10.73 -20.41
C GLU A 112 -5.44 10.51 -19.06
N VAL A 113 -5.08 9.24 -18.78
CA VAL A 113 -4.49 8.86 -17.49
C VAL A 113 -3.23 8.05 -17.71
N ASP A 114 -2.13 8.51 -17.13
CA ASP A 114 -0.83 7.82 -17.10
C ASP A 114 -0.47 7.40 -15.66
N PHE A 115 0.37 6.38 -15.55
CA PHE A 115 0.73 5.82 -14.25
C PHE A 115 2.23 5.78 -14.01
N ALA A 116 2.61 5.88 -12.76
CA ALA A 116 3.89 5.45 -12.24
C ALA A 116 3.62 4.51 -11.06
N ALA A 117 4.30 3.39 -11.00
CA ALA A 117 4.03 2.34 -10.02
C ALA A 117 5.24 2.09 -9.12
N LEU A 118 4.99 2.09 -7.82
CA LEU A 118 5.94 1.69 -6.78
C LEU A 118 5.42 0.40 -6.10
N GLY A 119 6.22 -0.66 -6.14
CA GLY A 119 5.88 -1.99 -5.64
C GLY A 119 5.35 -2.94 -6.71
N SER A 120 5.72 -4.20 -6.58
CA SER A 120 5.46 -5.24 -7.58
C SER A 120 3.99 -5.45 -7.90
N LYS A 121 3.09 -5.21 -6.92
CA LYS A 121 1.64 -5.42 -7.12
C LYS A 121 1.04 -4.32 -8.00
N ALA A 122 1.42 -3.05 -7.82
CA ALA A 122 1.01 -1.97 -8.69
C ALA A 122 1.60 -2.12 -10.09
N CYS A 123 2.91 -2.43 -10.19
CA CYS A 123 3.56 -2.68 -11.47
C CYS A 123 2.82 -3.73 -12.29
N ALA A 124 2.48 -4.88 -11.68
CA ALA A 124 1.78 -5.96 -12.36
C ALA A 124 0.34 -5.59 -12.76
N PHE A 125 -0.36 -4.82 -11.95
CA PHE A 125 -1.74 -4.42 -12.20
C PHE A 125 -1.82 -3.35 -13.29
N PHE A 126 -1.12 -2.22 -13.11
CA PHE A 126 -1.23 -1.08 -14.02
C PHE A 126 -0.57 -1.31 -15.39
N ASN A 127 0.37 -2.24 -15.50
CA ASN A 127 0.89 -2.66 -16.80
C ASN A 127 -0.18 -3.31 -17.72
N ARG A 128 -1.27 -3.82 -17.13
CA ARG A 128 -2.39 -4.48 -17.84
C ARG A 128 -3.68 -3.67 -17.86
N PHE A 129 -3.80 -2.69 -16.97
CA PHE A 129 -5.06 -1.95 -16.74
C PHE A 129 -5.44 -1.01 -17.90
N GLY A 130 -4.46 -0.64 -18.74
CA GLY A 130 -4.63 0.35 -19.81
C GLY A 130 -4.37 1.78 -19.31
N GLY A 131 -3.60 2.51 -20.09
CA GLY A 131 -2.90 3.73 -19.75
C GLY A 131 -1.40 3.51 -19.93
N LYS A 132 -0.64 4.58 -19.96
CA LYS A 132 0.81 4.47 -20.13
C LYS A 132 1.48 4.36 -18.77
N LEU A 133 2.23 3.30 -18.55
CA LEU A 133 3.11 3.19 -17.38
C LEU A 133 4.42 3.90 -17.70
N LEU A 134 4.60 5.10 -17.11
CA LEU A 134 5.76 5.96 -17.37
C LEU A 134 7.00 5.50 -16.62
N ALA A 135 6.82 5.02 -15.40
CA ALA A 135 7.88 4.52 -14.54
C ALA A 135 7.38 3.37 -13.65
N ALA A 136 8.25 2.44 -13.34
CA ALA A 136 7.96 1.34 -12.44
C ALA A 136 9.20 1.01 -11.60
N GLU A 137 9.02 0.88 -10.30
CA GLU A 137 10.07 0.44 -9.37
C GLU A 137 9.49 -0.58 -8.41
N SER A 138 10.27 -1.59 -8.07
CA SER A 138 9.84 -2.67 -7.18
C SER A 138 11.02 -3.14 -6.33
N GLY A 139 10.72 -3.89 -5.26
CA GLY A 139 11.78 -4.38 -4.38
C GLY A 139 12.24 -3.35 -3.36
N LEU A 140 11.39 -2.40 -2.98
CA LEU A 140 11.67 -1.37 -1.97
C LEU A 140 12.05 -1.94 -0.59
N GLY A 141 11.67 -3.20 -0.34
CA GLY A 141 12.02 -3.93 0.87
C GLY A 141 11.39 -3.37 2.16
N ASP A 142 11.94 -3.80 3.29
CA ASP A 142 11.43 -3.40 4.62
C ASP A 142 11.99 -2.04 5.10
N LYS A 143 12.96 -1.48 4.38
CA LYS A 143 13.65 -0.23 4.75
C LYS A 143 13.82 0.65 3.51
N PRO A 144 12.73 1.18 2.96
CA PRO A 144 12.83 2.07 1.82
C PRO A 144 13.66 3.31 2.16
N SER A 145 14.38 3.80 1.18
CA SER A 145 15.15 5.04 1.24
C SER A 145 14.60 6.06 0.25
N VAL A 146 14.93 7.33 0.42
CA VAL A 146 14.54 8.39 -0.53
C VAL A 146 15.09 8.09 -1.92
N SER A 147 16.31 7.53 -2.02
CA SER A 147 16.93 7.17 -3.30
C SER A 147 16.11 6.17 -4.13
N ASP A 148 15.34 5.31 -3.49
CA ASP A 148 14.54 4.29 -4.17
C ASP A 148 13.33 4.90 -4.91
N VAL A 149 12.86 6.07 -4.49
CA VAL A 149 11.70 6.74 -5.09
C VAL A 149 12.06 7.86 -6.07
N VAL A 150 13.27 8.42 -5.95
CA VAL A 150 13.73 9.58 -6.75
C VAL A 150 13.61 9.34 -8.25
N GLY A 151 13.93 8.13 -8.74
CA GLY A 151 13.85 7.78 -10.15
C GLY A 151 12.43 7.93 -10.71
N VAL A 152 11.45 7.37 -10.00
CA VAL A 152 10.03 7.44 -10.38
C VAL A 152 9.50 8.87 -10.29
N VAL A 153 9.84 9.59 -9.23
CA VAL A 153 9.45 10.99 -9.02
C VAL A 153 9.96 11.86 -10.16
N ARG A 154 11.24 11.76 -10.53
CA ARG A 154 11.85 12.55 -11.61
C ARG A 154 11.17 12.33 -12.96
N VAL A 155 10.78 11.10 -13.28
CA VAL A 155 10.05 10.82 -14.53
C VAL A 155 8.70 11.55 -14.55
N MET A 156 7.98 11.55 -13.43
CA MET A 156 6.68 12.23 -13.33
C MET A 156 6.82 13.75 -13.34
N LEU A 157 7.81 14.29 -12.63
CA LEU A 157 8.10 15.73 -12.64
C LEU A 157 8.49 16.21 -14.04
N LYS A 158 9.37 15.48 -14.73
CA LYS A 158 9.75 15.79 -16.11
C LYS A 158 8.54 15.77 -17.05
N ALA A 159 7.63 14.80 -16.90
CA ALA A 159 6.41 14.76 -17.70
C ALA A 159 5.47 15.95 -17.40
N PHE A 160 5.43 16.41 -16.16
CA PHE A 160 4.68 17.61 -15.76
C PHE A 160 5.33 18.90 -16.32
N ASP A 161 6.65 19.04 -16.21
CA ASP A 161 7.41 20.19 -16.71
C ASP A 161 7.30 20.33 -18.24
N GLU A 162 7.31 19.21 -18.96
CA GLU A 162 7.13 19.16 -20.43
C GLU A 162 5.66 19.39 -20.86
N GLY A 163 4.73 19.63 -19.92
CA GLY A 163 3.31 19.82 -20.22
C GLY A 163 2.59 18.55 -20.71
N LYS A 164 3.18 17.37 -20.49
CA LYS A 164 2.57 16.07 -20.79
C LYS A 164 1.57 15.63 -19.73
N LEU A 165 1.71 16.16 -18.52
CA LEU A 165 0.79 15.96 -17.41
C LEU A 165 0.36 17.31 -16.87
N ASP A 166 -0.91 17.45 -16.55
CA ASP A 166 -1.50 18.68 -16.01
C ASP A 166 -1.76 18.55 -14.50
N LYS A 167 -1.98 17.32 -14.02
CA LYS A 167 -2.08 17.00 -12.59
C LYS A 167 -1.34 15.72 -12.27
N VAL A 168 -0.80 15.65 -11.06
CA VAL A 168 -0.17 14.45 -10.52
C VAL A 168 -0.79 14.13 -9.16
N PHE A 169 -1.23 12.89 -9.01
CA PHE A 169 -1.79 12.35 -7.77
C PHE A 169 -0.86 11.30 -7.17
N LEU A 170 -0.80 11.29 -5.85
CA LEU A 170 -0.12 10.28 -5.06
C LEU A 170 -1.16 9.39 -4.40
N VAL A 171 -1.03 8.07 -4.59
CA VAL A 171 -1.93 7.07 -4.02
C VAL A 171 -1.14 6.11 -3.15
N PHE A 172 -1.63 5.94 -1.94
CA PHE A 172 -1.05 5.02 -0.96
C PHE A 172 -2.10 4.64 0.10
N ASN A 173 -1.77 3.69 0.97
CA ASN A 173 -2.63 3.33 2.09
C ASN A 173 -2.18 4.09 3.34
N ASP A 174 -2.98 5.06 3.79
CA ASP A 174 -2.78 5.78 5.04
C ASP A 174 -2.96 4.85 6.25
N PHE A 175 -2.03 4.95 7.18
CA PHE A 175 -2.08 4.20 8.43
C PHE A 175 -2.89 4.96 9.49
N VAL A 176 -4.18 4.61 9.60
CA VAL A 176 -5.06 5.17 10.64
C VAL A 176 -4.81 4.48 11.99
N ASN A 177 -4.88 3.16 12.01
CA ASN A 177 -4.58 2.31 13.15
C ASN A 177 -4.32 0.86 12.69
N THR A 178 -4.00 -0.02 13.62
CA THR A 178 -3.68 -1.42 13.34
C THR A 178 -4.79 -2.19 12.58
N MET A 179 -6.06 -1.83 12.81
CA MET A 179 -7.21 -2.49 12.20
C MET A 179 -7.69 -1.80 10.92
N THR A 180 -7.36 -0.52 10.74
CA THR A 180 -7.89 0.31 9.66
C THR A 180 -6.74 0.94 8.88
N GLN A 181 -6.68 0.63 7.60
CA GLN A 181 -5.82 1.25 6.61
C GLN A 181 -6.71 1.77 5.50
N THR A 182 -6.55 3.03 5.14
CA THR A 182 -7.45 3.70 4.19
C THR A 182 -6.68 4.09 2.93
N PRO A 183 -7.10 3.64 1.74
CA PRO A 183 -6.50 4.13 0.50
C PRO A 183 -6.86 5.60 0.29
N VAL A 184 -5.84 6.44 0.14
CA VAL A 184 -5.96 7.87 -0.10
C VAL A 184 -5.42 8.26 -1.46
N VAL A 185 -6.01 9.29 -2.05
CA VAL A 185 -5.59 9.90 -3.31
C VAL A 185 -5.35 11.37 -3.03
N ASN A 186 -4.08 11.74 -2.95
CA ASN A 186 -3.66 13.09 -2.62
C ASN A 186 -3.14 13.79 -3.88
N GLN A 187 -3.63 15.00 -4.17
CA GLN A 187 -3.05 15.80 -5.24
C GLN A 187 -1.64 16.23 -4.85
N LEU A 188 -0.66 15.89 -5.68
CA LEU A 188 0.74 16.21 -5.51
C LEU A 188 1.12 17.47 -6.30
N LEU A 189 0.64 17.56 -7.55
CA LEU A 189 0.83 18.70 -8.42
C LEU A 189 -0.46 18.99 -9.21
N PRO A 190 -0.76 20.30 -9.49
CA PRO A 190 -0.17 21.44 -8.81
C PRO A 190 -0.43 21.38 -7.31
N LEU A 191 0.43 22.02 -6.52
CA LEU A 191 0.28 22.06 -5.07
C LEU A 191 -1.08 22.64 -4.69
N PRO A 192 -1.87 21.95 -3.86
CA PRO A 192 -3.13 22.48 -3.38
C PRO A 192 -2.87 23.74 -2.56
N LYS A 193 -3.68 24.78 -2.82
CA LYS A 193 -3.63 26.00 -2.00
C LYS A 193 -4.00 25.65 -0.57
N SER A 194 -3.13 25.95 0.37
CA SER A 194 -3.43 25.77 1.78
C SER A 194 -4.42 26.87 2.22
N GLU A 195 -5.57 26.44 2.76
CA GLU A 195 -6.54 27.35 3.40
C GLU A 195 -6.15 27.68 4.85
N ASP A 196 -5.02 27.17 5.35
CA ASP A 196 -4.60 27.41 6.72
C ASP A 196 -4.12 28.86 6.90
N ASP A 197 -4.80 29.60 7.79
CA ASP A 197 -4.44 30.95 8.21
C ASP A 197 -3.00 31.07 8.74
N ALA A 198 -2.41 29.98 9.18
CA ALA A 198 -1.01 29.91 9.63
C ALA A 198 0.01 30.30 8.53
N TYR A 199 -0.39 30.22 7.26
CA TYR A 199 0.48 30.60 6.12
C TYR A 199 0.26 32.03 5.63
N GLN A 200 -0.67 32.78 6.21
CA GLN A 200 -0.98 34.17 5.81
C GLN A 200 0.03 35.20 6.31
N HIS A 201 0.91 34.84 7.26
CA HIS A 201 1.98 35.73 7.70
C HIS A 201 3.05 35.80 6.60
N ARG A 202 3.20 37.01 6.05
CA ARG A 202 4.30 37.34 5.12
C ARG A 202 5.59 37.40 5.90
N TRP A 203 6.32 36.29 5.92
CA TRP A 203 7.69 36.27 6.42
C TRP A 203 8.61 36.69 5.30
N ASP A 204 9.42 37.71 5.54
CA ASP A 204 10.46 38.14 4.60
C ASP A 204 11.73 37.34 4.92
N TYR A 205 11.98 36.33 4.10
CA TYR A 205 13.20 35.53 4.23
C TYR A 205 14.35 36.21 3.49
N ILE A 206 15.55 36.09 4.02
CA ILE A 206 16.77 36.42 3.29
C ILE A 206 17.09 35.21 2.41
N TYR A 207 17.04 35.40 1.10
CA TYR A 207 17.28 34.37 0.10
C TYR A 207 18.71 34.43 -0.39
N GLU A 208 19.47 33.34 -0.28
CA GLU A 208 20.81 33.17 -0.82
C GLU A 208 20.89 31.83 -1.56
N PRO A 209 21.30 31.73 -2.85
CA PRO A 209 21.73 32.86 -3.69
C PRO A 209 20.56 33.61 -4.37
N ASP A 210 19.48 32.91 -4.78
CA ASP A 210 18.33 33.50 -5.48
C ASP A 210 17.02 32.80 -5.05
N PRO A 211 15.95 33.55 -4.77
CA PRO A 211 14.65 33.02 -4.40
C PRO A 211 14.11 31.96 -5.39
N LYS A 212 14.34 32.14 -6.69
CA LYS A 212 13.90 31.21 -7.72
C LYS A 212 14.58 29.85 -7.62
N GLU A 213 15.91 29.84 -7.53
CA GLU A 213 16.69 28.60 -7.43
C GLU A 213 16.35 27.81 -6.14
N ILE A 214 16.14 28.55 -5.04
CA ILE A 214 15.72 27.96 -3.77
C ILE A 214 14.34 27.32 -3.92
N LEU A 215 13.37 28.02 -4.52
CA LEU A 215 12.03 27.53 -4.71
C LEU A 215 12.01 26.30 -5.61
N GLU A 216 12.71 26.29 -6.73
CA GLU A 216 12.84 25.14 -7.62
C GLU A 216 13.39 23.92 -6.89
N SER A 217 14.46 24.10 -6.12
CA SER A 217 15.07 23.03 -5.33
C SER A 217 14.12 22.51 -4.24
N LEU A 218 13.46 23.40 -3.51
CA LEU A 218 12.52 23.05 -2.44
C LEU A 218 11.29 22.30 -2.99
N MET A 219 10.74 22.71 -4.14
CA MET A 219 9.60 22.06 -4.76
C MET A 219 9.89 20.62 -5.14
N VAL A 220 11.04 20.35 -5.75
CA VAL A 220 11.47 18.99 -6.08
C VAL A 220 11.64 18.15 -4.81
N ARG A 221 12.33 18.69 -3.81
CA ARG A 221 12.55 18.02 -2.51
C ARG A 221 11.24 17.76 -1.78
N TYR A 222 10.30 18.68 -1.85
CA TYR A 222 8.98 18.48 -1.27
C TYR A 222 8.26 17.29 -1.91
N VAL A 223 8.22 17.23 -3.25
CA VAL A 223 7.57 16.10 -3.96
C VAL A 223 8.25 14.78 -3.63
N GLU A 224 9.60 14.73 -3.65
CA GLU A 224 10.37 13.56 -3.25
C GLU A 224 10.02 13.12 -1.81
N SER A 225 9.91 14.08 -0.89
CA SER A 225 9.56 13.83 0.52
C SER A 225 8.13 13.31 0.68
N GLN A 226 7.15 13.86 -0.06
CA GLN A 226 5.75 13.40 -0.02
C GLN A 226 5.62 11.96 -0.53
N VAL A 227 6.28 11.64 -1.64
CA VAL A 227 6.26 10.27 -2.18
C VAL A 227 6.96 9.31 -1.21
N TYR A 228 8.09 9.69 -0.65
CA TYR A 228 8.78 8.88 0.37
C TYR A 228 7.91 8.66 1.62
N GLN A 229 7.25 9.71 2.12
CA GLN A 229 6.33 9.60 3.24
C GLN A 229 5.18 8.62 2.92
N GLY A 230 4.60 8.70 1.73
CA GLY A 230 3.58 7.74 1.25
C GLY A 230 4.10 6.30 1.24
N VAL A 231 5.35 6.07 0.82
CA VAL A 231 5.98 4.74 0.85
C VAL A 231 6.12 4.22 2.28
N VAL A 232 6.56 5.06 3.20
CA VAL A 232 6.74 4.66 4.62
C VAL A 232 5.39 4.39 5.29
N GLU A 233 4.36 5.20 5.01
CA GLU A 233 3.00 4.98 5.52
C GLU A 233 2.37 3.71 4.93
N ASN A 234 2.55 3.49 3.63
CA ASN A 234 2.11 2.26 2.99
C ASN A 234 2.81 1.01 3.56
N ALA A 235 4.11 1.11 3.89
CA ALA A 235 4.83 0.02 4.53
C ALA A 235 4.30 -0.30 5.93
N ALA A 236 3.92 0.71 6.72
CA ALA A 236 3.28 0.51 8.02
C ALA A 236 1.91 -0.14 7.86
N SER A 237 1.10 0.34 6.92
CA SER A 237 -0.20 -0.20 6.55
C SER A 237 -0.12 -1.65 6.07
N GLU A 238 0.90 -1.99 5.27
CA GLU A 238 1.17 -3.34 4.81
C GLU A 238 1.41 -4.32 5.97
N GLN A 239 2.26 -3.94 6.93
CA GLN A 239 2.57 -4.81 8.05
C GLN A 239 1.37 -4.96 9.00
N ALA A 240 0.58 -3.91 9.23
CA ALA A 240 -0.65 -3.98 10.00
C ALA A 240 -1.69 -4.89 9.34
N ALA A 241 -1.97 -4.69 8.07
CA ALA A 241 -2.90 -5.53 7.30
C ALA A 241 -2.44 -7.00 7.26
N ARG A 242 -1.13 -7.24 7.11
CA ARG A 242 -0.56 -8.60 7.15
C ARG A 242 -0.72 -9.24 8.51
N MET A 243 -0.48 -8.52 9.60
CA MET A 243 -0.67 -9.03 10.96
C MET A 243 -2.12 -9.46 11.18
N VAL A 244 -3.10 -8.63 10.83
CA VAL A 244 -4.52 -8.94 10.96
C VAL A 244 -4.92 -10.14 10.07
N ALA A 245 -4.46 -10.17 8.83
CA ALA A 245 -4.74 -11.28 7.91
C ALA A 245 -4.15 -12.61 8.38
N MET A 246 -2.93 -12.58 8.92
CA MET A 246 -2.28 -13.79 9.44
C MET A 246 -2.92 -14.28 10.74
N LYS A 247 -3.37 -13.37 11.59
CA LYS A 247 -4.17 -13.73 12.78
C LYS A 247 -5.46 -14.43 12.37
N ALA A 248 -6.23 -13.85 11.48
CA ALA A 248 -7.46 -14.46 10.96
C ALA A 248 -7.21 -15.83 10.31
N ALA A 249 -6.11 -15.98 9.57
CA ALA A 249 -5.71 -17.26 8.97
C ALA A 249 -5.35 -18.31 10.03
N THR A 250 -4.69 -17.91 11.12
CA THR A 250 -4.33 -18.78 12.25
C THR A 250 -5.58 -19.27 12.99
N ASP A 251 -6.53 -18.37 13.26
CA ASP A 251 -7.79 -18.68 13.92
C ASP A 251 -8.65 -19.62 13.05
N ASN A 252 -8.78 -19.32 11.76
CA ASN A 252 -9.49 -20.17 10.80
C ASN A 252 -8.86 -21.57 10.67
N ALA A 253 -7.53 -21.65 10.71
CA ALA A 253 -6.83 -22.94 10.70
C ALA A 253 -7.14 -23.75 11.96
N GLY A 254 -7.28 -23.11 13.12
CA GLY A 254 -7.72 -23.74 14.37
C GLY A 254 -9.11 -24.37 14.22
N ASN A 255 -10.08 -23.59 13.77
CA ASN A 255 -11.46 -24.08 13.56
C ASN A 255 -11.50 -25.27 12.57
N LEU A 256 -10.75 -25.20 11.47
CA LEU A 256 -10.67 -26.29 10.50
C LEU A 256 -10.05 -27.57 11.08
N ILE A 257 -9.07 -27.44 11.99
CA ILE A 257 -8.47 -28.58 12.68
C ILE A 257 -9.51 -29.25 13.56
N ASP A 258 -10.28 -28.50 14.33
CA ASP A 258 -11.32 -29.02 15.22
C ASP A 258 -12.42 -29.74 14.43
N ASP A 259 -12.90 -29.13 13.34
CA ASP A 259 -13.89 -29.76 12.46
C ASP A 259 -13.37 -31.06 11.84
N LEU A 260 -12.15 -31.08 11.34
CA LEU A 260 -11.54 -32.28 10.78
C LEU A 260 -11.29 -33.35 11.82
N GLN A 261 -11.05 -32.99 13.07
CA GLN A 261 -10.86 -33.92 14.18
C GLN A 261 -12.17 -34.65 14.51
N LEU A 262 -13.31 -33.91 14.46
CA LEU A 262 -14.64 -34.53 14.61
C LEU A 262 -14.93 -35.51 13.46
N VAL A 263 -14.64 -35.13 12.22
CA VAL A 263 -14.82 -36.01 11.06
C VAL A 263 -13.94 -37.26 11.15
N TYR A 264 -12.68 -37.08 11.56
CA TYR A 264 -11.74 -38.16 11.77
C TYR A 264 -12.24 -39.17 12.83
N ASN A 265 -12.71 -38.65 13.97
CA ASN A 265 -13.22 -39.49 15.05
C ASN A 265 -14.47 -40.30 14.63
N LYS A 266 -15.40 -39.66 13.90
CA LYS A 266 -16.56 -40.35 13.32
C LYS A 266 -16.16 -41.45 12.32
N ALA A 267 -15.24 -41.14 11.41
CA ALA A 267 -14.75 -42.09 10.42
C ALA A 267 -14.02 -43.29 11.11
N ARG A 268 -13.23 -42.99 12.15
CA ARG A 268 -12.55 -44.02 12.94
C ARG A 268 -13.56 -44.92 13.65
N GLN A 269 -14.57 -44.36 14.33
CA GLN A 269 -15.61 -45.15 14.99
C GLN A 269 -16.36 -46.04 14.02
N ALA A 270 -16.74 -45.50 12.83
CA ALA A 270 -17.41 -46.28 11.80
C ALA A 270 -16.54 -47.45 11.30
N ALA A 271 -15.24 -47.23 11.09
CA ALA A 271 -14.31 -48.26 10.66
C ALA A 271 -14.17 -49.38 11.73
N ILE A 272 -14.00 -48.99 13.02
CA ILE A 272 -13.94 -49.93 14.13
C ILE A 272 -15.24 -50.74 14.21
N THR A 273 -16.42 -50.09 14.11
CA THR A 273 -17.71 -50.78 14.16
C THR A 273 -17.85 -51.76 13.01
N GLN A 274 -17.41 -51.39 11.82
CA GLN A 274 -17.41 -52.27 10.64
C GLN A 274 -16.51 -53.48 10.84
N GLU A 275 -15.26 -53.27 11.30
CA GLU A 275 -14.32 -54.36 11.60
C GLU A 275 -14.88 -55.34 12.65
N ILE A 276 -15.48 -54.83 13.74
CA ILE A 276 -16.14 -55.65 14.74
C ILE A 276 -17.30 -56.45 14.15
N SER A 277 -18.13 -55.82 13.32
CA SER A 277 -19.26 -56.48 12.67
C SER A 277 -18.81 -57.59 11.70
N GLU A 278 -17.72 -57.35 10.96
CA GLU A 278 -17.10 -58.35 10.07
C GLU A 278 -16.55 -59.55 10.86
N ILE A 279 -15.87 -59.31 11.99
CA ILE A 279 -15.35 -60.38 12.88
C ILE A 279 -16.49 -61.18 13.47
N VAL A 280 -17.55 -60.54 13.99
CA VAL A 280 -18.71 -61.22 14.57
C VAL A 280 -19.45 -62.06 13.53
N SER A 281 -19.66 -61.49 12.33
CA SER A 281 -20.33 -62.21 11.22
C SER A 281 -19.49 -63.40 10.75
N GLY A 282 -18.16 -63.24 10.65
CA GLY A 282 -17.24 -64.34 10.31
C GLY A 282 -17.25 -65.47 11.36
N ALA A 283 -17.29 -65.11 12.66
CA ALA A 283 -17.38 -66.10 13.74
C ALA A 283 -18.73 -66.84 13.78
N ALA A 284 -19.81 -66.20 13.33
CA ALA A 284 -21.13 -66.82 13.25
C ALA A 284 -21.34 -67.73 11.99
N ALA A 285 -20.41 -67.66 11.03
CA ALA A 285 -20.43 -68.44 9.78
C ALA A 285 -19.59 -69.73 9.85
N VAL A 286 -18.85 -69.93 10.97
CA VAL A 286 -18.11 -71.15 11.31
C VAL A 286 -18.87 -71.93 12.37
#